data_9bfaaf8071af3396f95a49929f076dd9
#
_entry.id   9bfaaf8071af3396f95a49929f076dd9
#
_cell.length_a   1.000
_cell.length_b   1.000
_cell.length_c   1.000
_cell.angle_alpha   90.00
_cell.angle_beta   90.00
_cell.angle_gamma   90.00
#
_symmetry.space_group_name_H-M   'P 1'
#
loop_
_entity.id
_entity.type
_entity.pdbx_description
1 polymer ?
#
loop_
_entity_poly.entity_id
_entity_poly.type
_entity_poly.pdbx_seq_one_letter_code
_entity_poly.pdbx_strand_id
1 'polypeptide(L)'
;DDIESEIWRKFLFIAPVSGVGSVTRAPIGVIRRVPRVREVLARAIHEVYQVGVAKGVGLPGSSVKGAMQFIDAVPPDGTSSMQRDFRDGRRTELEALSGAIVRFGADLAVDVPVHSMLYAALLPLELRARGTLEFSGT
;
A
#
# COMPACT_ATOMS: atom_id res chain seq x y z
N ASP A 1 14.45 10.17 -13.49
CA ASP A 1 15.71 9.47 -13.75
C ASP A 1 15.60 8.00 -13.36
N ASP A 2 16.65 7.21 -13.59
CA ASP A 2 16.63 5.77 -13.35
C ASP A 2 16.46 5.42 -11.87
N ILE A 3 17.03 6.22 -10.98
CA ILE A 3 16.93 5.99 -9.53
C ILE A 3 15.49 6.24 -9.07
N GLU A 4 14.87 7.31 -9.53
CA GLU A 4 13.49 7.63 -9.19
C GLU A 4 12.52 6.57 -9.71
N SER A 5 12.70 6.15 -10.96
CA SER A 5 11.89 5.07 -11.56
C SER A 5 12.01 3.76 -10.78
N GLU A 6 13.20 3.46 -10.29
CA GLU A 6 13.45 2.25 -9.51
C GLU A 6 12.78 2.30 -8.15
N ILE A 7 12.84 3.45 -7.48
CA ILE A 7 12.14 3.67 -6.21
C ILE A 7 10.63 3.50 -6.41
N TRP A 8 10.07 4.09 -7.48
CA TRP A 8 8.64 4.01 -7.74
C TRP A 8 8.19 2.62 -8.16
N ARG A 9 9.04 1.83 -8.81
CA ARG A 9 8.73 0.42 -9.10
C ARG A 9 8.55 -0.39 -7.82
N LYS A 10 9.40 -0.14 -6.82
CA LYS A 10 9.25 -0.76 -5.50
C LYS A 10 8.00 -0.25 -4.79
N PHE A 11 7.74 1.04 -4.90
CA PHE A 11 6.58 1.68 -4.27
C PHE A 11 5.26 1.14 -4.82
N LEU A 12 5.19 0.84 -6.12
CA LEU A 12 4.04 0.20 -6.76
C LEU A 12 3.63 -1.11 -6.09
N PHE A 13 4.57 -1.79 -5.48
CA PHE A 13 4.35 -3.07 -4.84
C PHE A 13 4.23 -2.91 -3.32
N ILE A 14 5.17 -2.21 -2.70
CA ILE A 14 5.27 -2.13 -1.24
C ILE A 14 4.07 -1.41 -0.61
N ALA A 15 3.68 -0.26 -1.14
CA ALA A 15 2.58 0.51 -0.54
C ALA A 15 1.23 -0.22 -0.62
N PRO A 16 0.81 -0.74 -1.80
CA PRO A 16 -0.44 -1.48 -1.89
C PRO A 16 -0.46 -2.76 -1.06
N VAL A 17 0.58 -3.56 -1.13
CA VAL A 17 0.64 -4.83 -0.39
C VAL A 17 0.63 -4.58 1.11
N SER A 18 1.38 -3.58 1.57
CA SER A 18 1.41 -3.22 2.99
C SER A 18 0.04 -2.76 3.48
N GLY A 19 -0.64 -1.91 2.73
CA GLY A 19 -1.95 -1.40 3.12
C GLY A 19 -3.03 -2.48 3.11
N VAL A 20 -3.16 -3.22 2.02
CA VAL A 20 -4.16 -4.27 1.90
C VAL A 20 -3.90 -5.40 2.90
N GLY A 21 -2.64 -5.81 3.06
CA GLY A 21 -2.27 -6.83 4.03
C GLY A 21 -2.56 -6.43 5.46
N SER A 22 -2.28 -5.17 5.81
CA SER A 22 -2.53 -4.66 7.17
C SER A 22 -4.02 -4.60 7.50
N VAL A 23 -4.86 -4.19 6.54
CA VAL A 23 -6.31 -4.12 6.75
C VAL A 23 -6.93 -5.51 6.81
N THR A 24 -6.55 -6.40 5.89
CA THR A 24 -7.13 -7.76 5.82
C THR A 24 -6.53 -8.72 6.84
N ARG A 25 -5.33 -8.42 7.34
CA ARG A 25 -4.54 -9.31 8.20
C ARG A 25 -4.21 -10.65 7.55
N ALA A 26 -4.19 -10.67 6.23
CA ALA A 26 -4.00 -11.90 5.46
C ALA A 26 -2.62 -11.92 4.81
N PRO A 27 -2.02 -13.10 4.62
CA PRO A 27 -0.79 -13.22 3.85
C PRO A 27 -1.08 -13.05 2.36
N ILE A 28 -0.02 -12.82 1.59
CA ILE A 28 -0.13 -12.47 0.17
C ILE A 28 -0.88 -13.54 -0.64
N GLY A 29 -0.71 -14.81 -0.28
CA GLY A 29 -1.38 -15.91 -0.98
C GLY A 29 -2.90 -15.88 -0.82
N VAL A 30 -3.41 -15.36 0.29
CA VAL A 30 -4.85 -15.17 0.50
C VAL A 30 -5.33 -13.94 -0.26
N ILE A 31 -4.60 -12.83 -0.15
CA ILE A 31 -4.96 -11.56 -0.81
C ILE A 31 -5.13 -11.77 -2.32
N ARG A 32 -4.16 -12.44 -2.97
CA ARG A 32 -4.18 -12.65 -4.42
C ARG A 32 -5.20 -13.70 -4.86
N ARG A 33 -5.66 -14.58 -3.96
CA ARG A 33 -6.57 -15.69 -4.29
C ARG A 33 -8.03 -15.33 -4.11
N VAL A 34 -8.37 -14.39 -3.22
CA VAL A 34 -9.75 -13.94 -3.00
C VAL A 34 -10.07 -12.86 -4.02
N PRO A 35 -10.98 -13.12 -4.98
CA PRO A 35 -11.16 -12.22 -6.14
C PRO A 35 -11.44 -10.76 -5.77
N ARG A 36 -12.29 -10.49 -4.80
CA ARG A 36 -12.60 -9.12 -4.40
C ARG A 36 -11.41 -8.40 -3.76
N VAL A 37 -10.62 -9.13 -2.99
CA VAL A 37 -9.42 -8.56 -2.35
C VAL A 37 -8.33 -8.33 -3.41
N ARG A 38 -8.16 -9.28 -4.32
CA ARG A 38 -7.24 -9.12 -5.45
C ARG A 38 -7.58 -7.88 -6.29
N GLU A 39 -8.86 -7.62 -6.51
CA GLU A 39 -9.31 -6.44 -7.24
C GLU A 39 -8.91 -5.15 -6.50
N VAL A 40 -9.11 -5.10 -5.19
CA VAL A 40 -8.70 -3.96 -4.36
C VAL A 40 -7.19 -3.75 -4.48
N LEU A 41 -6.40 -4.82 -4.40
CA LEU A 41 -4.96 -4.73 -4.54
C LEU A 41 -4.56 -4.16 -5.91
N ALA A 42 -5.16 -4.66 -6.98
CA ALA A 42 -4.86 -4.17 -8.33
C ALA A 42 -5.22 -2.69 -8.49
N ARG A 43 -6.33 -2.24 -7.92
CA ARG A 43 -6.72 -0.84 -7.92
C ARG A 43 -5.76 0.02 -7.11
N ALA A 44 -5.31 -0.48 -5.97
CA ALA A 44 -4.32 0.22 -5.14
C ALA A 44 -3.01 0.42 -5.91
N ILE A 45 -2.56 -0.61 -6.63
CA ILE A 45 -1.36 -0.52 -7.48
C ILE A 45 -1.56 0.51 -8.59
N HIS A 46 -2.73 0.50 -9.22
CA HIS A 46 -3.04 1.46 -10.29
C HIS A 46 -3.00 2.90 -9.79
N GLU A 47 -3.49 3.16 -8.56
CA GLU A 47 -3.42 4.50 -7.96
C GLU A 47 -1.98 4.95 -7.79
N VAL A 48 -1.09 4.09 -7.32
CA VAL A 48 0.34 4.42 -7.20
C VAL A 48 0.94 4.73 -8.57
N TYR A 49 0.59 3.94 -9.58
CA TYR A 49 1.02 4.18 -10.95
C TYR A 49 0.57 5.57 -11.44
N GLN A 50 -0.70 5.90 -11.26
CA GLN A 50 -1.24 7.20 -11.69
C GLN A 50 -0.55 8.36 -10.99
N VAL A 51 -0.29 8.24 -9.70
CA VAL A 51 0.44 9.26 -8.93
C VAL A 51 1.86 9.41 -9.46
N GLY A 52 2.55 8.29 -9.71
CA GLY A 52 3.90 8.31 -10.26
C GLY A 52 3.97 9.00 -11.62
N VAL A 53 3.03 8.68 -12.51
CA VAL A 53 2.94 9.32 -13.82
C VAL A 53 2.67 10.83 -13.69
N ALA A 54 1.74 11.21 -12.85
CA ALA A 54 1.41 12.61 -12.60
C ALA A 54 2.60 13.38 -12.02
N LYS A 55 3.44 12.70 -11.26
CA LYS A 55 4.66 13.26 -10.67
C LYS A 55 5.79 13.40 -11.69
N GLY A 56 5.63 12.82 -12.87
CA GLY A 56 6.64 12.87 -13.92
C GLY A 56 7.64 11.71 -13.90
N VAL A 57 7.34 10.65 -13.15
CA VAL A 57 8.20 9.46 -13.11
C VAL A 57 7.99 8.65 -14.39
N GLY A 58 9.08 8.20 -14.99
CA GLY A 58 9.04 7.43 -16.24
C GLY A 58 8.65 5.97 -16.01
N LEU A 59 7.38 5.72 -15.64
CA LEU A 59 6.86 4.38 -15.44
C LEU A 59 6.26 3.84 -16.74
N PRO A 60 6.69 2.63 -17.22
CA PRO A 60 6.07 2.02 -18.40
C PRO A 60 4.59 1.73 -18.16
N GLY A 61 3.80 1.73 -19.25
CA GLY A 61 2.38 1.39 -19.16
C GLY A 61 2.09 -0.03 -18.65
N SER A 62 3.09 -0.91 -18.70
CA SER A 62 3.02 -2.28 -18.19
C SER A 62 3.30 -2.41 -16.70
N SER A 63 3.54 -1.30 -16.00
CA SER A 63 3.98 -1.33 -14.59
C SER A 63 2.99 -2.01 -13.66
N VAL A 64 1.69 -1.76 -13.82
CA VAL A 64 0.65 -2.39 -12.98
C VAL A 64 0.63 -3.91 -13.22
N LYS A 65 0.64 -4.32 -14.48
CA LYS A 65 0.68 -5.74 -14.83
C LYS A 65 1.94 -6.41 -14.28
N GLY A 66 3.08 -5.75 -14.39
CA GLY A 66 4.36 -6.25 -13.87
C GLY A 66 4.32 -6.42 -12.35
N ALA A 67 3.73 -5.48 -11.63
CA ALA A 67 3.59 -5.58 -10.18
C ALA A 67 2.68 -6.76 -9.80
N MET A 68 1.58 -6.96 -10.50
CA MET A 68 0.69 -8.09 -10.24
C MET A 68 1.37 -9.43 -10.55
N GLN A 69 2.16 -9.50 -11.62
CA GLN A 69 2.94 -10.71 -11.93
C GLN A 69 3.95 -11.02 -10.83
N PHE A 70 4.61 -10.00 -10.29
CA PHE A 70 5.53 -10.17 -9.19
C PHE A 70 4.81 -10.72 -7.94
N ILE A 71 3.65 -10.15 -7.61
CA ILE A 71 2.84 -10.60 -6.49
C ILE A 71 2.41 -12.07 -6.65
N ASP A 72 2.08 -12.46 -7.88
CA ASP A 72 1.69 -13.85 -8.16
C ASP A 72 2.86 -14.85 -8.04
N ALA A 73 4.09 -14.35 -8.09
CA ALA A 73 5.29 -15.18 -8.06
C ALA A 73 5.91 -15.34 -6.67
N VAL A 74 5.58 -14.46 -5.71
CA VAL A 74 6.18 -14.54 -4.38
C VAL A 74 5.56 -15.66 -3.55
N PRO A 75 6.27 -16.17 -2.52
CA PRO A 75 5.73 -17.21 -1.65
C PRO A 75 4.40 -16.80 -1.00
N PRO A 76 3.44 -17.74 -0.86
CA PRO A 76 2.08 -17.40 -0.42
C PRO A 76 1.94 -16.96 1.04
N ASP A 77 2.89 -17.32 1.89
CA ASP A 77 2.85 -17.01 3.32
C ASP A 77 3.48 -15.65 3.66
N GLY A 78 3.92 -14.89 2.66
CA GLY A 78 4.57 -13.59 2.84
C GLY A 78 3.64 -12.54 3.42
N THR A 79 4.19 -11.72 4.33
CA THR A 79 3.53 -10.55 4.90
C THR A 79 4.51 -9.38 4.89
N SER A 80 3.98 -8.14 4.89
CA SER A 80 4.84 -6.97 4.96
C SER A 80 5.29 -6.67 6.39
N SER A 81 6.39 -5.92 6.52
CA SER A 81 6.84 -5.45 7.83
C SER A 81 5.79 -4.55 8.49
N MET A 82 5.11 -3.70 7.71
CA MET A 82 4.05 -2.84 8.23
C MET A 82 2.92 -3.66 8.84
N GLN A 83 2.50 -4.74 8.17
CA GLN A 83 1.48 -5.65 8.67
C GLN A 83 1.89 -6.28 10.00
N ARG A 84 3.13 -6.72 10.09
CA ARG A 84 3.66 -7.31 11.33
C ARG A 84 3.77 -6.28 12.45
N ASP A 85 4.15 -5.04 12.13
CA ASP A 85 4.21 -3.97 13.11
C ASP A 85 2.83 -3.63 13.67
N PHE A 86 1.81 -3.55 12.82
CA PHE A 86 0.42 -3.36 13.28
C PHE A 86 -0.04 -4.51 14.18
N ARG A 87 0.24 -5.74 13.78
CA ARG A 87 -0.10 -6.92 14.59
C ARG A 87 0.48 -6.82 15.99
N ASP A 88 1.72 -6.34 16.11
CA ASP A 88 2.45 -6.29 17.36
C ASP A 88 2.28 -4.95 18.10
N GLY A 89 1.43 -4.06 17.62
CA GLY A 89 1.15 -2.79 18.27
C GLY A 89 2.30 -1.78 18.20
N ARG A 90 3.21 -1.95 17.24
CA ARG A 90 4.35 -1.06 17.05
C ARG A 90 4.01 0.07 16.08
N ARG A 91 4.80 1.15 16.12
CA ARG A 91 4.77 2.21 15.13
C ARG A 91 5.13 1.63 13.77
N THR A 92 4.48 2.15 12.72
CA THR A 92 4.65 1.62 11.37
C THR A 92 5.10 2.71 10.40
N GLU A 93 5.30 2.30 9.15
CA GLU A 93 5.59 3.21 8.04
C GLU A 93 4.33 3.67 7.30
N LEU A 94 3.17 3.66 7.97
CA LEU A 94 1.90 4.03 7.33
C LEU A 94 1.98 5.39 6.64
N GLU A 95 2.58 6.40 7.30
CA GLU A 95 2.70 7.76 6.74
C GLU A 95 3.59 7.80 5.50
N ALA A 96 4.63 6.98 5.47
CA ALA A 96 5.57 6.92 4.36
C ALA A 96 5.04 6.12 3.17
N LEU A 97 4.02 5.30 3.37
CA LEU A 97 3.44 4.44 2.33
C LEU A 97 2.06 4.95 1.92
N SER A 98 0.98 4.44 2.52
CA SER A 98 -0.38 4.89 2.16
C SER A 98 -0.56 6.39 2.36
N GLY A 99 -0.03 6.94 3.46
CA GLY A 99 -0.10 8.38 3.74
C GLY A 99 0.59 9.21 2.66
N ALA A 100 1.73 8.75 2.15
CA ALA A 100 2.44 9.44 1.08
C ALA A 100 1.61 9.48 -0.21
N ILE A 101 0.96 8.38 -0.57
CA ILE A 101 0.10 8.32 -1.77
C ILE A 101 -1.09 9.26 -1.61
N VAL A 102 -1.70 9.33 -0.44
CA VAL A 102 -2.81 10.25 -0.17
C VAL A 102 -2.33 11.70 -0.34
N ARG A 103 -1.18 12.06 0.21
CA ARG A 103 -0.64 13.43 0.10
C ARG A 103 -0.27 13.78 -1.34
N PHE A 104 0.43 12.90 -2.05
CA PHE A 104 0.77 13.13 -3.46
C PHE A 104 -0.49 13.24 -4.32
N GLY A 105 -1.49 12.41 -4.07
CA GLY A 105 -2.76 12.48 -4.79
C GLY A 105 -3.43 13.84 -4.62
N ALA A 106 -3.47 14.37 -3.40
CA ALA A 106 -4.02 15.69 -3.14
C ALA A 106 -3.23 16.79 -3.85
N ASP A 107 -1.90 16.73 -3.79
CA ASP A 107 -1.03 17.75 -4.41
C ASP A 107 -1.11 17.74 -5.94
N LEU A 108 -1.30 16.57 -6.53
CA LEU A 108 -1.27 16.37 -7.98
C LEU A 108 -2.66 16.25 -8.61
N ALA A 109 -3.71 16.41 -7.81
CA ALA A 109 -5.11 16.25 -8.23
C ALA A 109 -5.40 14.88 -8.86
N VAL A 110 -4.85 13.84 -8.25
CA VAL A 110 -5.11 12.44 -8.63
C VAL A 110 -5.96 11.79 -7.53
N ASP A 111 -7.12 11.24 -7.90
CA ASP A 111 -7.97 10.54 -6.96
C ASP A 111 -7.36 9.19 -6.57
N VAL A 112 -7.26 8.95 -5.27
CA VAL A 112 -6.70 7.72 -4.73
C VAL A 112 -7.65 7.13 -3.67
N PRO A 113 -8.87 6.74 -4.07
CA PRO A 113 -9.89 6.30 -3.11
C PRO A 113 -9.50 5.05 -2.33
N VAL A 114 -8.81 4.11 -2.93
CA VAL A 114 -8.38 2.89 -2.22
C VAL A 114 -7.35 3.24 -1.15
N HIS A 115 -6.29 3.97 -1.50
CA HIS A 115 -5.29 4.38 -0.50
C HIS A 115 -5.87 5.28 0.57
N SER A 116 -6.81 6.15 0.23
CA SER A 116 -7.49 6.99 1.21
C SER A 116 -8.24 6.15 2.24
N MET A 117 -8.94 5.09 1.80
CA MET A 117 -9.64 4.19 2.71
C MET A 117 -8.68 3.36 3.55
N LEU A 118 -7.63 2.80 2.92
CA LEU A 118 -6.62 2.03 3.64
C LEU A 118 -5.95 2.88 4.73
N TYR A 119 -5.58 4.09 4.37
CA TYR A 119 -4.97 5.03 5.31
C TYR A 119 -5.91 5.35 6.48
N ALA A 120 -7.15 5.71 6.18
CA ALA A 120 -8.15 6.03 7.21
C ALA A 120 -8.42 4.84 8.13
N ALA A 121 -8.50 3.63 7.58
CA ALA A 121 -8.77 2.42 8.36
C ALA A 121 -7.63 2.07 9.32
N LEU A 122 -6.38 2.38 8.94
CA LEU A 122 -5.19 2.04 9.72
C LEU A 122 -4.72 3.18 10.64
N LEU A 123 -5.15 4.41 10.36
CA LEU A 123 -4.66 5.58 11.10
C LEU A 123 -4.93 5.51 12.61
N PRO A 124 -6.11 5.07 13.08
CA PRO A 124 -6.32 4.96 14.54
C PRO A 124 -5.32 4.04 15.22
N LEU A 125 -4.95 2.92 14.59
CA LEU A 125 -3.97 1.99 15.14
C LEU A 125 -2.58 2.61 15.20
N GLU A 126 -2.22 3.39 14.17
CA GLU A 126 -0.94 4.10 14.14
C GLU A 126 -0.88 5.16 15.24
N LEU A 127 -1.94 5.94 15.40
CA LEU A 127 -2.01 6.97 16.44
C LEU A 127 -1.95 6.36 17.84
N ARG A 128 -2.59 5.20 18.04
CA ARG A 128 -2.51 4.48 19.31
C ARG A 128 -1.07 4.01 19.59
N ALA A 129 -0.42 3.43 18.59
CA ALA A 129 0.97 2.98 18.73
C ALA A 129 1.92 4.14 19.03
N ARG A 130 1.61 5.34 18.54
CA ARG A 130 2.40 6.55 18.81
C ARG A 130 2.05 7.24 20.13
N GLY A 131 1.04 6.76 20.83
CA GLY A 131 0.62 7.33 22.11
C GLY A 131 -0.19 8.61 22.00
N THR A 132 -0.68 8.97 20.81
CA THR A 132 -1.49 10.18 20.61
C THR A 132 -2.98 9.92 20.67
N LEU A 133 -3.39 8.65 20.73
CA LEU A 133 -4.79 8.25 20.82
C LEU A 133 -4.87 7.02 21.70
N GLU A 134 -5.83 7.00 22.64
CA GLU A 134 -6.03 5.87 23.52
C GLU A 134 -7.37 5.22 23.24
N PHE A 135 -7.36 3.92 23.01
CA PHE A 135 -8.56 3.09 22.94
C PHE A 135 -8.16 1.63 23.12
N SER A 136 -9.10 0.81 23.60
CA SER A 136 -8.89 -0.62 23.69
C SER A 136 -9.68 -1.33 22.61
N GLY A 137 -9.24 -2.55 22.29
CA GLY A 137 -9.88 -3.35 21.27
C GLY A 137 -8.87 -4.07 20.41
N THR A 138 -9.37 -4.97 19.63
CA THR A 138 -8.53 -5.83 18.77
C THR A 138 -8.32 -5.26 17.39
#